data_7b7173abd6c5aed5b4752418edc7f703
#
_entry.id   7b7173abd6c5aed5b4752418edc7f703
#
_cell.length_a   1.000
_cell.length_b   1.000
_cell.length_c   1.000
_cell.angle_alpha   90.00
_cell.angle_beta   90.00
_cell.angle_gamma   90.00
#
_symmetry.space_group_name_H-M   'P 1'
#
loop_
_entity.id
_entity.type
_entity.pdbx_description
1 polymer ?
#
loop_
_entity_poly.entity_id
_entity_poly.type
_entity_poly.pdbx_seq_one_letter_code
_entity_poly.pdbx_strand_id
1 'polypeptide(L)'
;MLARYGDMAAEYRLASVTKPLVARAAQVAVEEGVVDLHTPAGPPGSTVRHLLAHASGLSMNSAEVMAAPGTRRVYSNYGFQVLAGAVEQQSGIEFGRYLAEAVFEPLGMAASQLSRGAAQAGHGAVSTVADLALFAADLLEPRTVSAQMHDAATSVQFPGLTGVLPGFGVQRPNDWGLGFEIRDGKSPHWTGTGNSPRTFGHFGQTGTFIWVDPDRDLALVVLTDRDFDEWAKPLWPALSDEVLREYGPD
;
A
#
# COMPACT_ATOMS: atom_id res chain seq x y z
N MET A 1 -15.23 -0.60 14.26
CA MET A 1 -13.94 -0.52 15.01
C MET A 1 -14.11 -1.29 16.31
N LEU A 2 -13.26 -2.27 16.56
CA LEU A 2 -13.34 -3.15 17.73
C LEU A 2 -12.59 -2.56 18.95
N ALA A 3 -11.40 -2.01 18.71
CA ALA A 3 -10.58 -1.39 19.74
C ALA A 3 -9.84 -0.16 19.20
N ARG A 4 -9.41 0.70 20.12
CA ARG A 4 -8.58 1.88 19.81
C ARG A 4 -7.69 2.24 20.99
N TYR A 5 -6.54 2.81 20.70
CA TYR A 5 -5.59 3.31 21.69
C TYR A 5 -4.97 4.63 21.22
N GLY A 6 -4.74 5.56 22.15
CA GLY A 6 -4.13 6.86 21.86
C GLY A 6 -5.10 7.89 21.27
N ASP A 7 -4.52 8.97 20.77
CA ASP A 7 -5.28 10.05 20.12
C ASP A 7 -5.59 9.70 18.67
N MET A 8 -6.87 9.46 18.39
CA MET A 8 -7.36 9.08 17.05
C MET A 8 -7.25 10.20 16.03
N ALA A 9 -7.17 11.46 16.48
CA ALA A 9 -7.15 12.65 15.63
C ALA A 9 -5.74 13.21 15.42
N ALA A 10 -4.73 12.68 16.11
CA ALA A 10 -3.35 13.11 15.90
C ALA A 10 -2.88 12.79 14.47
N GLU A 11 -2.26 13.78 13.83
CA GLU A 11 -1.73 13.65 12.48
C GLU A 11 -0.34 13.03 12.47
N TYR A 12 -0.12 12.06 11.58
CA TYR A 12 1.15 11.38 11.39
C TYR A 12 1.59 11.40 9.92
N ARG A 13 2.89 11.50 9.70
CA ARG A 13 3.49 11.24 8.40
C ARG A 13 3.45 9.75 8.14
N LEU A 14 2.85 9.34 7.03
CA LEU A 14 2.61 7.93 6.73
C LEU A 14 3.81 7.20 6.14
N ALA A 15 4.81 7.93 5.62
CA ALA A 15 5.85 7.34 4.78
C ALA A 15 5.23 6.39 3.75
N SER A 16 5.69 5.15 3.65
CA SER A 16 5.24 4.23 2.60
C SER A 16 3.81 3.71 2.76
N VAL A 17 3.12 3.94 3.88
CA VAL A 17 1.67 3.70 3.97
C VAL A 17 0.87 4.66 3.05
N THR A 18 1.52 5.68 2.47
CA THR A 18 1.00 6.45 1.34
C THR A 18 0.65 5.57 0.12
N LYS A 19 1.43 4.53 -0.15
CA LYS A 19 1.28 3.71 -1.38
C LYS A 19 -0.07 3.00 -1.50
N PRO A 20 -0.63 2.36 -0.47
CA PRO A 20 -2.00 1.86 -0.49
C PRO A 20 -3.05 2.88 -0.91
N LEU A 21 -2.96 4.11 -0.39
CA LEU A 21 -3.89 5.19 -0.73
C LEU A 21 -3.76 5.60 -2.19
N VAL A 22 -2.52 5.82 -2.66
CA VAL A 22 -2.21 6.13 -4.06
C VAL A 22 -2.63 5.00 -5.00
N ALA A 23 -2.40 3.76 -4.60
CA ALA A 23 -2.82 2.60 -5.37
C ALA A 23 -4.35 2.52 -5.51
N ARG A 24 -5.10 2.81 -4.43
CA ARG A 24 -6.56 2.87 -4.49
C ARG A 24 -7.04 3.94 -5.46
N ALA A 25 -6.45 5.13 -5.46
CA ALA A 25 -6.76 6.17 -6.44
C ALA A 25 -6.45 5.74 -7.88
N ALA A 26 -5.32 5.04 -8.10
CA ALA A 26 -5.00 4.49 -9.42
C ALA A 26 -5.96 3.37 -9.85
N GLN A 27 -6.47 2.54 -8.92
CA GLN A 27 -7.49 1.54 -9.18
C GLN A 27 -8.83 2.18 -9.57
N VAL A 28 -9.23 3.28 -8.89
CA VAL A 28 -10.40 4.11 -9.29
C VAL A 28 -10.18 4.66 -10.71
N ALA A 29 -9.00 5.20 -11.01
CA ALA A 29 -8.66 5.71 -12.35
C ALA A 29 -8.75 4.64 -13.44
N VAL A 30 -8.46 3.37 -13.12
CA VAL A 30 -8.65 2.24 -14.04
C VAL A 30 -10.14 1.99 -14.28
N GLU A 31 -10.97 2.00 -13.25
CA GLU A 31 -12.41 1.77 -13.40
C GLU A 31 -13.14 2.93 -14.08
N GLU A 32 -12.66 4.16 -13.91
CA GLU A 32 -13.13 5.35 -14.64
C GLU A 32 -12.66 5.40 -16.10
N GLY A 33 -11.73 4.51 -16.50
CA GLY A 33 -11.17 4.50 -17.86
C GLY A 33 -10.18 5.63 -18.12
N VAL A 34 -9.68 6.30 -17.07
CA VAL A 34 -8.63 7.32 -17.16
C VAL A 34 -7.32 6.68 -17.60
N VAL A 35 -6.98 5.53 -17.02
CA VAL A 35 -5.86 4.66 -17.42
C VAL A 35 -6.35 3.21 -17.49
N ASP A 36 -5.53 2.33 -18.07
CA ASP A 36 -5.72 0.88 -18.03
C ASP A 36 -4.50 0.22 -17.37
N LEU A 37 -4.66 -0.97 -16.79
CA LEU A 37 -3.52 -1.71 -16.19
C LEU A 37 -2.41 -2.00 -17.21
N HIS A 38 -2.74 -2.04 -18.51
CA HIS A 38 -1.80 -2.22 -19.62
C HIS A 38 -1.31 -0.92 -20.23
N THR A 39 -1.79 0.25 -19.78
CA THR A 39 -1.30 1.56 -20.25
C THR A 39 0.21 1.63 -20.03
N PRO A 40 1.01 1.89 -21.09
CA PRO A 40 2.46 2.03 -20.98
C PRO A 40 2.82 3.17 -20.03
N ALA A 41 3.64 2.88 -19.03
CA ALA A 41 4.13 3.85 -18.05
C ALA A 41 5.46 3.38 -17.44
N GLY A 42 6.43 4.30 -17.30
CA GLY A 42 7.78 3.98 -16.81
C GLY A 42 8.72 3.56 -17.94
N PRO A 43 9.69 2.65 -17.67
CA PRO A 43 10.65 2.20 -18.67
C PRO A 43 9.99 1.40 -19.79
N PRO A 44 10.64 1.26 -20.97
CA PRO A 44 10.11 0.50 -22.09
C PRO A 44 9.64 -0.90 -21.69
N GLY A 45 8.40 -1.25 -22.04
CA GLY A 45 7.76 -2.51 -21.67
C GLY A 45 7.08 -2.52 -20.29
N SER A 46 7.24 -1.46 -19.50
CA SER A 46 6.50 -1.28 -18.24
C SER A 46 5.11 -0.72 -18.48
N THR A 47 4.18 -1.03 -17.59
CA THR A 47 2.79 -0.57 -17.60
C THR A 47 2.37 -0.12 -16.19
N VAL A 48 1.19 0.49 -16.07
CA VAL A 48 0.54 0.83 -14.80
C VAL A 48 0.52 -0.37 -13.84
N ARG A 49 0.20 -1.59 -14.33
CA ARG A 49 0.25 -2.83 -13.54
C ARG A 49 1.63 -3.13 -12.98
N HIS A 50 2.69 -2.93 -13.77
CA HIS A 50 4.06 -3.14 -13.30
C HIS A 50 4.46 -2.14 -12.21
N LEU A 51 4.05 -0.87 -12.34
CA LEU A 51 4.32 0.16 -11.34
C LEU A 51 3.63 -0.14 -10.00
N LEU A 52 2.32 -0.44 -10.05
CA LEU A 52 1.52 -0.82 -8.87
C LEU A 52 2.14 -2.03 -8.13
N ALA A 53 2.64 -3.01 -8.87
CA ALA A 53 3.17 -4.25 -8.30
C ALA A 53 4.69 -4.22 -8.04
N HIS A 54 5.37 -3.06 -8.10
CA HIS A 54 6.83 -2.97 -7.97
C HIS A 54 7.61 -3.90 -8.92
N ALA A 55 7.07 -4.13 -10.11
CA ALA A 55 7.63 -5.00 -11.14
C ALA A 55 8.13 -4.24 -12.37
N SER A 56 8.17 -2.89 -12.32
CA SER A 56 8.63 -2.05 -13.44
C SER A 56 10.14 -2.07 -13.67
N GLY A 57 10.90 -2.51 -12.66
CA GLY A 57 12.35 -2.50 -12.67
C GLY A 57 12.99 -1.16 -12.29
N LEU A 58 12.21 -0.11 -12.04
CA LEU A 58 12.72 1.19 -11.58
C LEU A 58 13.38 1.09 -10.21
N SER A 59 14.48 1.80 -10.01
CA SER A 59 15.16 1.89 -8.72
C SER A 59 14.28 2.55 -7.66
N MET A 60 14.70 2.49 -6.39
CA MET A 60 13.90 2.99 -5.28
C MET A 60 13.54 4.48 -5.44
N ASN A 61 14.49 5.34 -5.80
CA ASN A 61 14.30 6.79 -5.74
C ASN A 61 14.74 7.52 -7.03
N SER A 62 14.96 6.80 -8.14
CA SER A 62 15.38 7.43 -9.40
C SER A 62 14.85 6.68 -10.62
N ALA A 63 15.00 7.31 -11.79
CA ALA A 63 14.64 6.73 -13.09
C ALA A 63 15.57 5.59 -13.54
N GLU A 64 16.59 5.24 -12.77
CA GLU A 64 17.49 4.14 -13.09
C GLU A 64 16.73 2.82 -13.20
N VAL A 65 17.00 2.04 -14.23
CA VAL A 65 16.38 0.74 -14.47
C VAL A 65 17.31 -0.37 -13.96
N MET A 66 16.90 -1.03 -12.89
CA MET A 66 17.66 -2.10 -12.22
C MET A 66 17.37 -3.50 -12.78
N ALA A 67 16.25 -3.66 -13.48
CA ALA A 67 15.79 -4.93 -14.07
C ALA A 67 14.80 -4.68 -15.19
N ALA A 68 14.67 -5.63 -16.12
CA ALA A 68 13.59 -5.56 -17.11
C ALA A 68 12.21 -5.69 -16.41
N PRO A 69 11.16 -5.02 -16.94
CA PRO A 69 9.81 -5.17 -16.39
C PRO A 69 9.37 -6.63 -16.29
N GLY A 70 8.72 -6.99 -15.19
CA GLY A 70 8.20 -8.34 -14.94
C GLY A 70 9.23 -9.41 -14.59
N THR A 71 10.53 -9.06 -14.42
CA THR A 71 11.58 -10.05 -14.15
C THR A 71 12.06 -10.08 -12.70
N ARG A 72 11.86 -9.01 -11.95
CA ARG A 72 12.28 -8.86 -10.56
C ARG A 72 11.36 -7.91 -9.80
N ARG A 73 11.16 -8.17 -8.51
CA ARG A 73 10.48 -7.25 -7.62
C ARG A 73 11.48 -6.19 -7.13
N VAL A 74 11.36 -4.96 -7.64
CA VAL A 74 12.19 -3.82 -7.26
C VAL A 74 11.29 -2.79 -6.59
N TYR A 75 11.33 -2.71 -5.26
CA TYR A 75 10.57 -1.73 -4.50
C TYR A 75 10.95 -0.31 -4.91
N SER A 76 9.97 0.52 -5.31
CA SER A 76 10.26 1.82 -5.92
C SER A 76 9.27 2.91 -5.47
N ASN A 77 9.79 3.93 -4.79
CA ASN A 77 9.07 5.19 -4.55
C ASN A 77 8.91 5.96 -5.86
N TYR A 78 9.96 5.96 -6.69
CA TYR A 78 9.93 6.63 -7.99
C TYR A 78 8.90 5.99 -8.93
N GLY A 79 8.71 4.68 -8.88
CA GLY A 79 7.65 4.00 -9.63
C GLY A 79 6.25 4.51 -9.28
N PHE A 80 6.00 4.83 -8.01
CA PHE A 80 4.74 5.45 -7.58
C PHE A 80 4.60 6.90 -8.01
N GLN A 81 5.71 7.66 -8.12
CA GLN A 81 5.68 9.01 -8.72
C GLN A 81 5.30 8.93 -10.21
N VAL A 82 5.89 7.98 -10.95
CA VAL A 82 5.56 7.75 -12.36
C VAL A 82 4.10 7.31 -12.53
N LEU A 83 3.60 6.42 -11.66
CA LEU A 83 2.20 5.99 -11.64
C LEU A 83 1.25 7.18 -11.44
N ALA A 84 1.49 7.98 -10.42
CA ALA A 84 0.69 9.17 -10.12
C ALA A 84 0.75 10.19 -11.26
N GLY A 85 1.94 10.42 -11.84
CA GLY A 85 2.10 11.28 -13.01
C GLY A 85 1.36 10.78 -14.25
N ALA A 86 1.24 9.47 -14.45
CA ALA A 86 0.45 8.91 -15.54
C ALA A 86 -1.06 9.16 -15.35
N VAL A 87 -1.58 9.01 -14.12
CA VAL A 87 -2.97 9.35 -13.80
C VAL A 87 -3.22 10.84 -13.97
N GLU A 88 -2.33 11.70 -13.44
CA GLU A 88 -2.43 13.16 -13.59
C GLU A 88 -2.45 13.59 -15.06
N GLN A 89 -1.55 13.04 -15.89
CA GLN A 89 -1.46 13.35 -17.30
C GLN A 89 -2.73 12.95 -18.08
N GLN A 90 -3.31 11.79 -17.76
CA GLN A 90 -4.47 11.27 -18.48
C GLN A 90 -5.79 11.91 -18.00
N SER A 91 -5.92 12.20 -16.71
CA SER A 91 -7.11 12.83 -16.14
C SER A 91 -7.13 14.35 -16.34
N GLY A 92 -5.96 14.99 -16.47
CA GLY A 92 -5.82 16.45 -16.43
C GLY A 92 -6.03 17.05 -15.03
N ILE A 93 -6.09 16.25 -13.98
CA ILE A 93 -6.29 16.64 -12.58
C ILE A 93 -4.97 16.45 -11.82
N GLU A 94 -4.51 17.43 -11.04
CA GLU A 94 -3.36 17.31 -10.17
C GLU A 94 -3.54 16.12 -9.23
N PHE A 95 -2.50 15.26 -9.08
CA PHE A 95 -2.69 13.95 -8.47
C PHE A 95 -3.12 14.00 -6.99
N GLY A 96 -2.65 15.00 -6.22
CA GLY A 96 -3.10 15.13 -4.82
C GLY A 96 -4.61 15.44 -4.73
N ARG A 97 -5.11 16.24 -5.67
CA ARG A 97 -6.54 16.49 -5.80
C ARG A 97 -7.29 15.25 -6.29
N TYR A 98 -6.75 14.54 -7.29
CA TYR A 98 -7.35 13.28 -7.75
C TYR A 98 -7.47 12.26 -6.63
N LEU A 99 -6.41 12.08 -5.81
CA LEU A 99 -6.43 11.19 -4.64
C LEU A 99 -7.49 11.62 -3.61
N ALA A 100 -7.64 12.92 -3.37
CA ALA A 100 -8.67 13.42 -2.46
C ALA A 100 -10.08 13.11 -2.96
N GLU A 101 -10.38 13.42 -4.22
CA GLU A 101 -11.70 13.18 -4.83
C GLU A 101 -12.02 11.68 -5.01
N ALA A 102 -11.01 10.85 -5.32
CA ALA A 102 -11.19 9.42 -5.54
C ALA A 102 -11.24 8.57 -4.26
N VAL A 103 -10.57 9.01 -3.17
CA VAL A 103 -10.41 8.18 -1.97
C VAL A 103 -10.80 8.91 -0.69
N PHE A 104 -10.23 10.09 -0.42
CA PHE A 104 -10.41 10.72 0.88
C PHE A 104 -11.83 11.21 1.11
N GLU A 105 -12.39 11.93 0.15
CA GLU A 105 -13.74 12.49 0.24
C GLU A 105 -14.82 11.40 0.28
N PRO A 106 -14.81 10.38 -0.62
CA PRO A 106 -15.80 9.31 -0.57
C PRO A 106 -15.78 8.50 0.72
N LEU A 107 -14.61 8.38 1.37
CA LEU A 107 -14.46 7.66 2.63
C LEU A 107 -14.66 8.56 3.87
N GLY A 108 -14.73 9.89 3.70
CA GLY A 108 -14.83 10.84 4.82
C GLY A 108 -13.51 11.05 5.56
N MET A 109 -12.37 10.84 4.92
CA MET A 109 -11.00 10.98 5.48
C MET A 109 -10.57 12.46 5.47
N ALA A 110 -11.22 13.28 6.29
CA ALA A 110 -11.10 14.75 6.24
C ALA A 110 -9.75 15.31 6.72
N ALA A 111 -8.97 14.54 7.47
CA ALA A 111 -7.65 14.92 7.97
C ALA A 111 -6.50 14.31 7.14
N SER A 112 -6.81 13.71 5.99
CA SER A 112 -5.82 13.08 5.12
C SER A 112 -5.45 13.98 3.94
N GLN A 113 -4.15 14.03 3.60
CA GLN A 113 -3.67 14.87 2.50
C GLN A 113 -2.39 14.34 1.86
N LEU A 114 -2.19 14.69 0.57
CA LEU A 114 -0.95 14.50 -0.18
C LEU A 114 -0.56 15.86 -0.82
N SER A 115 0.17 16.70 -0.09
CA SER A 115 0.33 18.12 -0.40
C SER A 115 1.22 18.44 -1.62
N ARG A 116 2.04 17.49 -2.08
CA ARG A 116 2.94 17.67 -3.24
C ARG A 116 2.62 16.71 -4.39
N GLY A 117 1.38 16.24 -4.46
CA GLY A 117 0.86 15.43 -5.54
C GLY A 117 1.77 14.28 -5.97
N ALA A 118 1.91 14.09 -7.28
CA ALA A 118 2.67 12.99 -7.86
C ALA A 118 4.12 12.88 -7.34
N ALA A 119 4.79 13.98 -7.06
CA ALA A 119 6.17 13.98 -6.56
C ALA A 119 6.35 13.29 -5.20
N GLN A 120 5.28 13.16 -4.43
CA GLN A 120 5.29 12.50 -3.12
C GLN A 120 4.41 11.24 -3.04
N ALA A 121 3.91 10.74 -4.15
CA ALA A 121 3.01 9.59 -4.22
C ALA A 121 3.60 8.30 -3.60
N GLY A 122 4.92 8.20 -3.47
CA GLY A 122 5.58 7.07 -2.83
C GLY A 122 5.63 7.13 -1.29
N HIS A 123 5.42 8.31 -0.64
CA HIS A 123 5.74 8.43 0.80
C HIS A 123 5.22 9.69 1.51
N GLY A 124 4.51 10.60 0.83
CA GLY A 124 4.29 11.98 1.32
C GLY A 124 2.95 12.25 1.99
N ALA A 125 2.05 11.26 2.11
CA ALA A 125 0.77 11.48 2.75
C ALA A 125 0.91 11.68 4.27
N VAL A 126 -0.01 12.49 4.78
CA VAL A 126 -0.27 12.69 6.20
C VAL A 126 -1.70 12.24 6.47
N SER A 127 -1.95 11.58 7.59
CA SER A 127 -3.28 11.12 7.98
C SER A 127 -3.36 10.87 9.49
N THR A 128 -4.52 10.45 9.97
CA THR A 128 -4.81 10.09 11.34
C THR A 128 -5.21 8.61 11.46
N VAL A 129 -5.22 8.06 12.67
CA VAL A 129 -5.75 6.70 12.90
C VAL A 129 -7.24 6.66 12.57
N ALA A 130 -8.01 7.72 12.86
CA ALA A 130 -9.42 7.80 12.53
C ALA A 130 -9.67 7.65 11.02
N ASP A 131 -8.94 8.39 10.20
CA ASP A 131 -9.08 8.34 8.75
C ASP A 131 -8.62 7.01 8.16
N LEU A 132 -7.45 6.51 8.62
CA LEU A 132 -6.97 5.20 8.14
C LEU A 132 -7.86 4.03 8.58
N ALA A 133 -8.62 4.16 9.67
CA ALA A 133 -9.63 3.17 10.03
C ALA A 133 -10.80 3.15 9.04
N LEU A 134 -11.17 4.29 8.43
CA LEU A 134 -12.15 4.35 7.34
C LEU A 134 -11.61 3.68 6.08
N PHE A 135 -10.34 3.92 5.76
CA PHE A 135 -9.68 3.24 4.65
C PHE A 135 -9.53 1.73 4.89
N ALA A 136 -9.18 1.30 6.13
CA ALA A 136 -9.12 -0.11 6.49
C ALA A 136 -10.50 -0.80 6.35
N ALA A 137 -11.59 -0.10 6.67
CA ALA A 137 -12.94 -0.61 6.46
C ALA A 137 -13.28 -0.76 4.96
N ASP A 138 -12.83 0.16 4.10
CA ASP A 138 -12.94 0.02 2.63
C ASP A 138 -12.07 -1.13 2.08
N LEU A 139 -10.95 -1.44 2.73
CA LEU A 139 -10.12 -2.58 2.34
C LEU A 139 -10.70 -3.93 2.79
N LEU A 140 -11.52 -3.97 3.84
CA LEU A 140 -12.28 -5.16 4.26
C LEU A 140 -13.54 -5.34 3.40
N GLU A 141 -14.27 -4.25 3.17
CA GLU A 141 -15.52 -4.23 2.40
C GLU A 141 -15.44 -3.09 1.36
N PRO A 142 -15.05 -3.39 0.11
CA PRO A 142 -14.74 -2.36 -0.88
C PRO A 142 -15.98 -1.55 -1.29
N ARG A 143 -15.86 -0.22 -1.22
CA ARG A 143 -16.86 0.76 -1.63
C ARG A 143 -16.34 1.75 -2.66
N THR A 144 -15.02 1.98 -2.69
CA THR A 144 -14.38 2.90 -3.62
C THR A 144 -14.06 2.28 -4.97
N VAL A 145 -13.99 0.94 -5.05
CA VAL A 145 -13.80 0.17 -6.28
C VAL A 145 -14.71 -1.05 -6.29
N SER A 146 -14.91 -1.66 -7.46
CA SER A 146 -15.65 -2.91 -7.59
C SER A 146 -14.98 -4.07 -6.84
N ALA A 147 -15.76 -5.09 -6.47
CA ALA A 147 -15.22 -6.33 -5.89
C ALA A 147 -14.18 -6.98 -6.82
N GLN A 148 -14.40 -6.95 -8.13
CA GLN A 148 -13.45 -7.50 -9.11
C GLN A 148 -12.10 -6.77 -9.09
N MET A 149 -12.10 -5.43 -9.03
CA MET A 149 -10.87 -4.65 -8.93
C MET A 149 -10.19 -4.90 -7.58
N HIS A 150 -10.96 -4.97 -6.50
CA HIS A 150 -10.42 -5.27 -5.17
C HIS A 150 -9.74 -6.64 -5.12
N ASP A 151 -10.39 -7.69 -5.65
CA ASP A 151 -9.82 -9.04 -5.73
C ASP A 151 -8.53 -9.06 -6.58
N ALA A 152 -8.51 -8.35 -7.70
CA ALA A 152 -7.30 -8.21 -8.50
C ALA A 152 -6.19 -7.47 -7.75
N ALA A 153 -6.55 -6.42 -6.99
CA ALA A 153 -5.59 -5.60 -6.24
C ALA A 153 -4.96 -6.34 -5.06
N THR A 154 -5.70 -7.23 -4.42
CA THR A 154 -5.26 -8.02 -3.25
C THR A 154 -4.76 -9.43 -3.62
N SER A 155 -4.72 -9.76 -4.91
CA SER A 155 -4.15 -11.00 -5.44
C SER A 155 -2.74 -10.78 -6.00
N VAL A 156 -1.92 -11.85 -5.96
CA VAL A 156 -0.52 -11.81 -6.42
C VAL A 156 -0.44 -11.40 -7.89
N GLN A 157 0.31 -10.34 -8.15
CA GLN A 157 0.68 -9.88 -9.48
C GLN A 157 2.10 -10.35 -9.82
N PHE A 158 2.32 -10.86 -11.03
CA PHE A 158 3.63 -11.38 -11.43
C PHE A 158 4.19 -12.40 -10.41
N PRO A 159 3.59 -13.58 -10.26
CA PRO A 159 3.94 -14.56 -9.24
C PRO A 159 5.40 -15.04 -9.38
N GLY A 160 6.03 -15.38 -8.26
CA GLY A 160 7.37 -15.96 -8.22
C GLY A 160 8.52 -14.95 -8.32
N LEU A 161 8.26 -13.65 -8.43
CA LEU A 161 9.31 -12.65 -8.47
C LEU A 161 10.05 -12.57 -7.13
N THR A 162 11.38 -12.68 -7.20
CA THR A 162 12.26 -12.43 -6.06
C THR A 162 12.53 -10.94 -5.91
N GLY A 163 12.65 -10.46 -4.67
CA GLY A 163 13.02 -9.08 -4.36
C GLY A 163 13.40 -8.85 -2.91
N VAL A 164 13.78 -7.62 -2.61
CA VAL A 164 14.08 -7.20 -1.24
C VAL A 164 12.82 -6.60 -0.62
N LEU A 165 12.40 -7.12 0.54
CA LEU A 165 11.45 -6.46 1.42
C LEU A 165 12.25 -5.54 2.34
N PRO A 166 12.07 -4.19 2.25
CA PRO A 166 12.83 -3.25 3.06
C PRO A 166 12.80 -3.61 4.56
N GLY A 167 13.94 -3.64 5.20
CA GLY A 167 14.07 -4.02 6.62
C GLY A 167 14.02 -5.52 6.92
N PHE A 168 13.55 -6.36 5.99
CA PHE A 168 13.35 -7.81 6.19
C PHE A 168 14.13 -8.70 5.21
N GLY A 169 14.95 -8.09 4.34
CA GLY A 169 15.87 -8.81 3.46
C GLY A 169 15.24 -9.37 2.19
N VAL A 170 15.93 -10.33 1.57
CA VAL A 170 15.51 -10.95 0.31
C VAL A 170 14.41 -11.97 0.57
N GLN A 171 13.30 -11.83 -0.15
CA GLN A 171 12.16 -12.76 -0.14
C GLN A 171 12.07 -13.53 -1.47
N ARG A 172 11.67 -14.81 -1.40
CA ARG A 172 11.57 -15.72 -2.55
C ARG A 172 10.39 -16.67 -2.39
N PRO A 173 9.21 -16.33 -2.93
CA PRO A 173 8.87 -15.11 -3.68
C PRO A 173 8.75 -13.87 -2.78
N ASN A 174 8.73 -12.69 -3.40
CA ASN A 174 8.34 -11.42 -2.78
C ASN A 174 7.02 -10.97 -3.40
N ASP A 175 5.91 -11.53 -2.94
CA ASP A 175 4.61 -11.35 -3.56
C ASP A 175 3.95 -10.02 -3.21
N TRP A 176 3.34 -9.41 -4.22
CA TRP A 176 2.66 -8.12 -4.19
C TRP A 176 1.41 -8.16 -5.06
N GLY A 177 0.37 -7.47 -4.60
CA GLY A 177 -0.80 -7.12 -5.38
C GLY A 177 -0.62 -5.79 -6.13
N LEU A 178 -1.73 -5.12 -6.46
CA LEU A 178 -1.70 -3.78 -7.06
C LEU A 178 -1.61 -2.71 -5.97
N GLY A 179 -0.40 -2.48 -5.46
CA GLY A 179 -0.10 -1.47 -4.44
C GLY A 179 -0.06 -1.98 -3.01
N PHE A 180 -0.32 -3.25 -2.79
CA PHE A 180 -0.27 -3.90 -1.49
C PHE A 180 0.82 -4.96 -1.45
N GLU A 181 1.60 -4.99 -0.38
CA GLU A 181 2.44 -6.13 -0.07
C GLU A 181 1.55 -7.26 0.42
N ILE A 182 1.75 -8.49 -0.09
CA ILE A 182 1.03 -9.70 0.34
C ILE A 182 1.97 -10.51 1.22
N ARG A 183 1.50 -10.90 2.41
CA ARG A 183 2.30 -11.66 3.37
C ARG A 183 2.81 -12.97 2.80
N ASP A 184 1.92 -13.78 2.24
CA ASP A 184 2.23 -15.11 1.76
C ASP A 184 3.04 -15.92 2.80
N GLY A 185 4.04 -16.68 2.39
CA GLY A 185 4.95 -17.43 3.26
C GLY A 185 6.22 -16.67 3.68
N LYS A 186 6.27 -15.35 3.55
CA LYS A 186 7.46 -14.54 3.89
C LYS A 186 7.86 -14.68 5.35
N SER A 187 9.17 -14.86 5.59
CA SER A 187 9.76 -14.95 6.93
C SER A 187 11.23 -14.50 6.86
N PRO A 188 11.70 -13.55 7.70
CA PRO A 188 10.88 -12.78 8.65
C PRO A 188 9.92 -11.80 7.96
N HIS A 189 8.88 -11.37 8.67
CA HIS A 189 7.85 -10.45 8.19
C HIS A 189 7.44 -9.45 9.26
N TRP A 190 6.85 -8.31 8.86
CA TRP A 190 6.40 -7.26 9.78
C TRP A 190 5.01 -7.51 10.38
N THR A 191 4.19 -8.39 9.81
CA THR A 191 2.93 -8.86 10.40
C THR A 191 3.15 -10.01 11.37
N GLY A 192 2.13 -10.40 12.11
CA GLY A 192 2.17 -11.51 13.05
C GLY A 192 2.36 -12.87 12.39
N THR A 193 2.79 -13.84 13.18
CA THR A 193 2.90 -15.24 12.74
C THR A 193 1.54 -15.89 12.54
N GLY A 194 0.52 -15.42 13.27
CA GLY A 194 -0.87 -15.85 13.16
C GLY A 194 -1.65 -15.22 12.01
N ASN A 195 -1.10 -14.19 11.35
CA ASN A 195 -1.73 -13.63 10.16
C ASN A 195 -1.79 -14.65 9.02
N SER A 196 -2.92 -14.67 8.29
CA SER A 196 -3.09 -15.57 7.16
C SER A 196 -2.11 -15.23 6.01
N PRO A 197 -1.78 -16.18 5.13
CA PRO A 197 -1.00 -15.90 3.92
C PRO A 197 -1.64 -14.83 3.02
N ARG A 198 -2.96 -14.66 3.08
CA ARG A 198 -3.70 -13.66 2.32
C ARG A 198 -3.65 -12.26 2.91
N THR A 199 -3.07 -12.08 4.10
CA THR A 199 -2.87 -10.76 4.70
C THR A 199 -2.11 -9.85 3.74
N PHE A 200 -2.63 -8.65 3.54
CA PHE A 200 -2.04 -7.64 2.69
C PHE A 200 -1.99 -6.28 3.39
N GLY A 201 -1.12 -5.40 2.92
CA GLY A 201 -0.99 -4.08 3.51
C GLY A 201 0.32 -3.41 3.15
N HIS A 202 0.78 -2.52 4.03
CA HIS A 202 2.06 -1.84 3.89
C HIS A 202 2.54 -1.27 5.22
N PHE A 203 3.85 -1.11 5.37
CA PHE A 203 4.43 -0.36 6.47
C PHE A 203 5.25 0.83 5.97
N GLY A 204 5.51 1.80 6.86
CA GLY A 204 6.23 3.04 6.58
C GLY A 204 7.44 3.24 7.48
N GLN A 205 8.47 3.91 6.93
CA GLN A 205 9.71 4.23 7.64
C GLN A 205 9.47 5.09 8.90
N THR A 206 8.36 5.82 8.95
CA THR A 206 7.96 6.62 10.13
C THR A 206 7.29 5.80 11.25
N GLY A 207 7.47 4.48 11.27
CA GLY A 207 6.92 3.61 12.31
C GLY A 207 5.43 3.36 12.19
N THR A 208 4.91 3.38 10.99
CA THR A 208 3.49 3.25 10.66
C THR A 208 3.22 1.95 9.92
N PHE A 209 2.04 1.37 10.08
CA PHE A 209 1.59 0.28 9.23
C PHE A 209 0.06 0.16 9.18
N ILE A 210 -0.41 -0.46 8.12
CA ILE A 210 -1.75 -0.96 7.96
C ILE A 210 -1.68 -2.38 7.39
N TRP A 211 -2.39 -3.32 7.99
CA TRP A 211 -2.64 -4.62 7.39
C TRP A 211 -4.12 -4.99 7.46
N VAL A 212 -4.55 -5.78 6.50
CA VAL A 212 -5.87 -6.42 6.43
C VAL A 212 -5.66 -7.92 6.28
N ASP A 213 -6.31 -8.69 7.12
CA ASP A 213 -6.37 -10.15 7.06
C ASP A 213 -7.78 -10.58 6.69
N PRO A 214 -8.06 -10.89 5.41
CA PRO A 214 -9.41 -11.22 4.94
C PRO A 214 -9.91 -12.56 5.49
N ASP A 215 -9.02 -13.48 5.87
CA ASP A 215 -9.43 -14.77 6.43
C ASP A 215 -9.83 -14.65 7.90
N ARG A 216 -9.47 -13.54 8.55
CA ARG A 216 -9.81 -13.22 9.93
C ARG A 216 -10.86 -12.10 10.05
N ASP A 217 -11.26 -11.50 8.92
CA ASP A 217 -12.12 -10.31 8.88
C ASP A 217 -11.63 -9.19 9.81
N LEU A 218 -10.31 -8.99 9.81
CA LEU A 218 -9.63 -8.03 10.68
C LEU A 218 -8.69 -7.11 9.90
N ALA A 219 -8.59 -5.88 10.40
CA ALA A 219 -7.56 -4.93 9.98
C ALA A 219 -6.93 -4.26 11.21
N LEU A 220 -5.66 -3.92 11.11
CA LEU A 220 -4.94 -3.15 12.12
C LEU A 220 -4.24 -1.96 11.49
N VAL A 221 -4.44 -0.79 12.10
CA VAL A 221 -3.73 0.45 11.80
C VAL A 221 -2.89 0.84 13.00
N VAL A 222 -1.61 1.10 12.79
CA VAL A 222 -0.70 1.61 13.80
C VAL A 222 0.06 2.80 13.26
N LEU A 223 -0.01 3.93 13.98
CA LEU A 223 0.75 5.14 13.71
C LEU A 223 1.56 5.48 14.95
N THR A 224 2.84 5.78 14.77
CA THR A 224 3.75 6.14 15.85
C THR A 224 4.57 7.38 15.49
N ASP A 225 5.17 8.00 16.47
CA ASP A 225 6.13 9.10 16.34
C ASP A 225 7.60 8.61 16.38
N ARG A 226 7.81 7.30 16.24
CA ARG A 226 9.12 6.66 16.26
C ARG A 226 9.40 5.96 14.94
N ASP A 227 10.47 6.37 14.26
CA ASP A 227 10.88 5.75 12.99
C ASP A 227 11.08 4.24 13.12
N PHE A 228 10.74 3.50 12.06
CA PHE A 228 10.96 2.07 11.95
C PHE A 228 12.45 1.75 12.07
N ASP A 229 12.77 0.82 12.99
CA ASP A 229 14.12 0.32 13.23
C ASP A 229 14.02 -1.06 13.93
N GLU A 230 15.11 -1.55 14.50
CA GLU A 230 15.21 -2.86 15.18
C GLU A 230 14.14 -3.08 16.27
N TRP A 231 13.65 -2.02 16.92
CA TRP A 231 12.57 -2.10 17.91
C TRP A 231 11.25 -2.63 17.32
N ALA A 232 10.95 -2.28 16.08
CA ALA A 232 9.69 -2.61 15.43
C ALA A 232 9.62 -4.11 15.04
N LYS A 233 10.76 -4.70 14.69
CA LYS A 233 10.83 -6.07 14.19
C LYS A 233 10.29 -7.12 15.17
N PRO A 234 10.58 -7.09 16.48
CA PRO A 234 9.94 -7.99 17.43
C PRO A 234 8.55 -7.51 17.89
N LEU A 235 8.29 -6.19 17.97
CA LEU A 235 7.07 -5.67 18.57
C LEU A 235 5.86 -5.72 17.63
N TRP A 236 6.04 -5.43 16.34
CA TRP A 236 4.91 -5.42 15.40
C TRP A 236 4.30 -6.80 15.18
N PRO A 237 5.09 -7.88 14.96
CA PRO A 237 4.53 -9.22 14.90
C PRO A 237 3.82 -9.64 16.20
N ALA A 238 4.42 -9.34 17.36
CA ALA A 238 3.83 -9.66 18.65
C ALA A 238 2.48 -8.94 18.88
N LEU A 239 2.41 -7.63 18.56
CA LEU A 239 1.16 -6.87 18.61
C LEU A 239 0.10 -7.44 17.65
N SER A 240 0.50 -7.79 16.43
CA SER A 240 -0.41 -8.37 15.45
C SER A 240 -0.96 -9.72 15.94
N ASP A 241 -0.11 -10.60 16.49
CA ASP A 241 -0.53 -11.89 17.05
C ASP A 241 -1.47 -11.71 18.25
N GLU A 242 -1.24 -10.69 19.08
CA GLU A 242 -2.14 -10.37 20.21
C GLU A 242 -3.51 -9.88 19.72
N VAL A 243 -3.54 -8.99 18.73
CA VAL A 243 -4.79 -8.50 18.12
C VAL A 243 -5.58 -9.66 17.50
N LEU A 244 -4.91 -10.56 16.77
CA LEU A 244 -5.56 -11.73 16.18
C LEU A 244 -6.14 -12.66 17.24
N ARG A 245 -5.44 -12.88 18.35
CA ARG A 245 -5.89 -13.72 19.46
C ARG A 245 -7.09 -13.12 20.19
N GLU A 246 -7.12 -11.78 20.35
CA GLU A 246 -8.17 -11.10 21.13
C GLU A 246 -9.43 -10.83 20.31
N TYR A 247 -9.29 -10.50 19.03
CA TYR A 247 -10.38 -10.02 18.18
C TYR A 247 -10.67 -10.90 16.96
N GLY A 248 -9.80 -11.87 16.65
CA GLY A 248 -10.01 -12.78 15.54
C GLY A 248 -11.18 -13.75 15.81
N PRO A 249 -11.83 -14.25 14.74
CA PRO A 249 -12.79 -15.34 14.89
C PRO A 249 -12.11 -16.61 15.43
N ASP A 250 -12.86 -17.39 16.20
CA ASP A 250 -12.43 -18.70 16.74
C ASP A 250 -12.11 -19.71 15.62
#